data_0f404b47ec9f33a131b372f9aa5db182
#
_entry.id   0f404b47ec9f33a131b372f9aa5db182
#
_cell.length_a   1.000
_cell.length_b   1.000
_cell.length_c   1.000
_cell.angle_alpha   90.00
_cell.angle_beta   90.00
_cell.angle_gamma   90.00
#
_symmetry.space_group_name_H-M   'P 1'
#
loop_
_entity.id
_entity.type
_entity.pdbx_description
1 polymer ?
#
loop_
_entity_poly.entity_id
_entity_poly.type
_entity_poly.pdbx_seq_one_letter_code
_entity_poly.pdbx_strand_id
1 'polypeptide(L)'
;MEAIKKIFLLAIIGLSVCHKPLMAQEIEPFKNDSISLELMVGQMIITGIGDFSVISKKEKILEEIEIGHVGGVVLFTKNINKKNPKKELIKTIEALQAKSKFPLFISIDEEGGRVNRLKPKYGFPKTVSAQYLGELDNIDSTYFYASQTASTLKKLGINLNLAPNVDVNVNPKNPVIGGVQRSYSANELIVAKHAGQVVKAHRDKDVLTILKHFPGHGSSHADTHLGIADVTEYWQFKELMPYKYLIDSGLVDGIMTAHIINGHLDENKLPATLSPSIVSNILRKVFNYNGVVFSDDMQMHAISKHYGFEEGIKMAIRAGVDMLMFANTVEEPEKRTPTQIHNIIMNLVNSGEISPERIKESYDRIMILKQKI
;
A
#
# COMPACT_ATOMS: atom_id res chain seq x y z
N MET A 1 25.40 9.58 -1.14
CA MET A 1 25.75 10.67 -0.20
C MET A 1 25.10 12.01 -0.57
N GLU A 2 25.13 12.46 -1.82
CA GLU A 2 24.56 13.75 -2.19
C GLU A 2 23.02 13.81 -2.06
N ALA A 3 22.31 12.74 -2.41
CA ALA A 3 20.85 12.63 -2.22
C ALA A 3 20.46 12.72 -0.73
N ILE A 4 21.19 12.05 0.15
CA ILE A 4 20.96 12.10 1.60
C ILE A 4 21.25 13.49 2.16
N LYS A 5 22.30 14.19 1.68
CA LYS A 5 22.56 15.59 2.05
C LYS A 5 21.46 16.53 1.63
N LYS A 6 20.86 16.34 0.44
CA LYS A 6 19.70 17.11 -0.02
C LYS A 6 18.45 16.85 0.84
N ILE A 7 18.24 15.62 1.31
CA ILE A 7 17.15 15.25 2.22
C ILE A 7 17.31 15.97 3.57
N PHE A 8 18.52 15.99 4.13
CA PHE A 8 18.81 16.71 5.38
C PHE A 8 18.63 18.24 5.24
N LEU A 9 19.01 18.80 4.10
CA LEU A 9 18.84 20.23 3.83
C LEU A 9 17.36 20.63 3.74
N LEU A 10 16.51 19.78 3.14
CA LEU A 10 15.06 19.99 3.06
C LEU A 10 14.36 19.86 4.42
N ALA A 11 14.82 18.98 5.29
CA ALA A 11 14.31 18.86 6.65
C ALA A 11 14.57 20.12 7.48
N ILE A 12 15.69 20.82 7.22
CA ILE A 12 16.04 22.08 7.90
C ILE A 12 15.22 23.25 7.37
N ILE A 13 14.92 23.30 6.07
CA ILE A 13 14.11 24.38 5.46
C ILE A 13 12.63 24.25 5.83
N GLY A 14 12.11 23.05 6.04
CA GLY A 14 10.72 22.81 6.48
C GLY A 14 10.39 23.28 7.90
N LEU A 15 11.39 23.58 8.72
CA LEU A 15 11.21 24.05 10.11
C LEU A 15 10.88 25.56 10.23
N SER A 16 10.86 26.31 9.12
CA SER A 16 10.68 27.79 9.15
C SER A 16 9.27 28.27 8.81
N VAL A 17 8.30 27.39 8.56
CA VAL A 17 6.91 27.79 8.39
C VAL A 17 6.14 27.44 9.66
N CYS A 18 5.93 28.44 10.50
CA CYS A 18 5.12 28.35 11.71
C CYS A 18 3.64 28.14 11.34
N HIS A 19 3.26 26.88 11.08
CA HIS A 19 1.88 26.46 11.09
C HIS A 19 1.51 26.09 12.52
N LYS A 20 0.53 26.78 13.09
CA LYS A 20 -0.12 26.33 14.33
C LYS A 20 -0.54 24.86 14.10
N PRO A 21 -0.14 23.93 14.98
CA PRO A 21 -0.61 22.56 14.85
C PRO A 21 -2.14 22.58 14.95
N LEU A 22 -2.81 22.06 13.92
CA LEU A 22 -4.18 21.61 14.06
C LEU A 22 -4.14 20.65 15.24
N MET A 23 -4.90 20.96 16.30
CA MET A 23 -5.00 20.10 17.49
C MET A 23 -5.31 18.71 17.00
N ALA A 24 -4.31 17.84 17.02
CA ALA A 24 -4.54 16.41 16.87
C ALA A 24 -5.49 16.04 18.01
N GLN A 25 -6.72 15.65 17.68
CA GLN A 25 -7.52 14.92 18.66
C GLN A 25 -6.67 13.74 19.10
N GLU A 26 -6.30 13.71 20.37
CA GLU A 26 -5.73 12.53 21.00
C GLU A 26 -6.80 11.43 20.90
N ILE A 27 -6.68 10.62 19.85
CA ILE A 27 -7.46 9.40 19.70
C ILE A 27 -6.87 8.45 20.74
N GLU A 28 -7.59 8.21 21.84
CA GLU A 28 -7.15 7.25 22.84
C GLU A 28 -6.92 5.89 22.15
N PRO A 29 -5.74 5.28 22.30
CA PRO A 29 -5.50 3.95 21.76
C PRO A 29 -6.48 2.98 22.38
N PHE A 30 -6.87 1.95 21.62
CA PHE A 30 -7.66 0.83 22.17
C PHE A 30 -7.01 0.35 23.46
N LYS A 31 -7.55 0.78 24.60
CA LYS A 31 -7.12 0.29 25.92
C LYS A 31 -7.57 -1.16 26.03
N ASN A 32 -6.74 -2.08 25.61
CA ASN A 32 -6.90 -3.48 25.92
C ASN A 32 -5.51 -4.08 26.21
N ASP A 33 -5.12 -4.08 27.46
CA ASP A 33 -3.85 -4.65 27.98
C ASP A 33 -3.75 -6.18 27.79
N SER A 34 -4.61 -6.78 26.97
CA SER A 34 -4.74 -8.23 26.81
C SER A 34 -4.78 -8.75 25.36
N ILE A 35 -4.44 -7.92 24.34
CA ILE A 35 -4.37 -8.45 22.97
C ILE A 35 -3.13 -9.32 22.84
N SER A 36 -3.32 -10.59 22.44
CA SER A 36 -2.21 -11.52 22.30
C SER A 36 -1.31 -11.16 21.11
N LEU A 37 -0.05 -11.55 21.19
CA LEU A 37 0.94 -11.34 20.14
C LEU A 37 0.50 -11.98 18.81
N GLU A 38 -0.14 -13.16 18.87
CA GLU A 38 -0.69 -13.87 17.73
C GLU A 38 -1.72 -12.99 16.97
N LEU A 39 -2.62 -12.35 17.70
CA LEU A 39 -3.60 -11.45 17.09
C LEU A 39 -2.94 -10.21 16.50
N MET A 40 -1.91 -9.66 17.14
CA MET A 40 -1.16 -8.53 16.62
C MET A 40 -0.46 -8.90 15.29
N VAL A 41 0.17 -10.06 15.23
CA VAL A 41 0.82 -10.58 14.00
C VAL A 41 -0.20 -10.76 12.88
N GLY A 42 -1.37 -11.32 13.17
CA GLY A 42 -2.43 -11.48 12.17
C GLY A 42 -2.87 -10.17 11.55
N GLN A 43 -2.87 -9.05 12.32
CA GLN A 43 -3.21 -7.74 11.76
C GLN A 43 -2.18 -7.20 10.77
N MET A 44 -0.95 -7.71 10.75
CA MET A 44 0.10 -7.33 9.82
C MET A 44 -0.03 -8.00 8.43
N ILE A 45 -0.98 -8.93 8.24
CA ILE A 45 -1.10 -9.75 7.03
C ILE A 45 -2.27 -9.27 6.17
N ILE A 46 -1.96 -8.90 4.91
CA ILE A 46 -2.94 -8.71 3.83
C ILE A 46 -2.78 -9.87 2.85
N THR A 47 -3.88 -10.52 2.48
CA THR A 47 -3.84 -11.66 1.56
C THR A 47 -4.90 -11.59 0.47
N GLY A 48 -4.61 -12.22 -0.71
CA GLY A 48 -5.63 -12.51 -1.71
C GLY A 48 -6.61 -13.56 -1.18
N ILE A 49 -7.88 -13.42 -1.56
CA ILE A 49 -8.95 -14.30 -1.03
C ILE A 49 -9.10 -15.64 -1.75
N GLY A 50 -8.30 -15.90 -2.77
CA GLY A 50 -8.39 -17.11 -3.62
C GLY A 50 -9.03 -16.83 -4.98
N ASP A 51 -9.40 -17.90 -5.70
CA ASP A 51 -9.81 -17.81 -7.12
C ASP A 51 -11.33 -17.86 -7.33
N PHE A 52 -12.12 -17.59 -6.29
CA PHE A 52 -13.59 -17.61 -6.37
C PHE A 52 -14.15 -16.19 -6.64
N SER A 53 -15.32 -16.16 -7.28
CA SER A 53 -16.11 -14.94 -7.52
C SER A 53 -17.52 -15.00 -6.89
N VAL A 54 -17.80 -16.07 -6.16
CA VAL A 54 -19.00 -16.29 -5.34
C VAL A 54 -18.53 -16.96 -4.06
N ILE A 55 -18.76 -16.33 -2.92
CA ILE A 55 -18.30 -16.89 -1.64
C ILE A 55 -19.19 -18.07 -1.20
N SER A 56 -18.55 -19.12 -0.69
CA SER A 56 -19.21 -20.21 0.01
C SER A 56 -18.76 -20.27 1.47
N LYS A 57 -19.57 -20.90 2.33
CA LYS A 57 -19.22 -21.08 3.76
C LYS A 57 -18.00 -21.98 3.98
N LYS A 58 -17.54 -22.68 2.95
CA LYS A 58 -16.40 -23.61 2.98
C LYS A 58 -15.09 -22.97 2.53
N GLU A 59 -15.10 -21.67 2.21
CA GLU A 59 -13.86 -20.99 1.80
C GLU A 59 -12.89 -20.90 2.98
N LYS A 60 -11.69 -21.46 2.82
CA LYS A 60 -10.65 -21.50 3.86
C LYS A 60 -10.29 -20.12 4.41
N ILE A 61 -10.37 -19.08 3.58
CA ILE A 61 -10.10 -17.71 4.02
C ILE A 61 -11.01 -17.26 5.17
N LEU A 62 -12.25 -17.78 5.26
CA LEU A 62 -13.16 -17.44 6.35
C LEU A 62 -12.68 -18.00 7.70
N GLU A 63 -12.09 -19.20 7.69
CA GLU A 63 -11.49 -19.81 8.88
C GLU A 63 -10.24 -19.04 9.31
N GLU A 64 -9.37 -18.67 8.37
CA GLU A 64 -8.15 -17.88 8.59
C GLU A 64 -8.46 -16.51 9.21
N ILE A 65 -9.55 -15.86 8.76
CA ILE A 65 -10.03 -14.59 9.33
C ILE A 65 -10.58 -14.81 10.75
N GLU A 66 -11.38 -15.85 10.97
CA GLU A 66 -12.04 -16.15 12.26
C GLU A 66 -11.04 -16.42 13.37
N ILE A 67 -9.94 -17.12 13.07
CA ILE A 67 -8.85 -17.35 14.04
C ILE A 67 -7.97 -16.11 14.25
N GLY A 68 -8.09 -15.06 13.39
CA GLY A 68 -7.40 -13.79 13.57
C GLY A 68 -6.08 -13.66 12.84
N HIS A 69 -5.79 -14.52 11.84
CA HIS A 69 -4.55 -14.53 11.07
C HIS A 69 -4.54 -13.55 9.87
N VAL A 70 -5.59 -12.73 9.71
CA VAL A 70 -5.76 -11.81 8.57
C VAL A 70 -6.16 -10.43 9.07
N GLY A 71 -5.36 -9.42 8.74
CA GLY A 71 -5.64 -8.01 9.01
C GLY A 71 -6.34 -7.30 7.84
N GLY A 72 -6.20 -7.84 6.63
CA GLY A 72 -6.84 -7.31 5.43
C GLY A 72 -6.82 -8.29 4.27
N VAL A 73 -7.63 -7.99 3.27
CA VAL A 73 -7.69 -8.77 2.03
C VAL A 73 -7.52 -7.87 0.80
N VAL A 74 -6.95 -8.42 -0.26
CA VAL A 74 -6.86 -7.74 -1.56
C VAL A 74 -7.70 -8.46 -2.61
N LEU A 75 -8.52 -7.68 -3.31
CA LEU A 75 -9.46 -8.16 -4.33
C LEU A 75 -8.89 -7.92 -5.73
N PHE A 76 -9.09 -8.91 -6.60
CA PHE A 76 -8.69 -8.89 -8.00
C PHE A 76 -9.88 -9.05 -8.94
N THR A 77 -9.67 -8.81 -10.23
CA THR A 77 -10.71 -9.00 -11.26
C THR A 77 -11.31 -10.41 -11.25
N LYS A 78 -10.55 -11.45 -10.86
CA LYS A 78 -11.03 -12.83 -10.73
C LYS A 78 -12.08 -13.01 -9.64
N ASN A 79 -12.10 -12.12 -8.63
CA ASN A 79 -13.08 -12.15 -7.55
C ASN A 79 -14.41 -11.46 -7.92
N ILE A 80 -14.52 -10.86 -9.11
CA ILE A 80 -15.72 -10.18 -9.58
C ILE A 80 -16.58 -11.14 -10.41
N ASN A 81 -17.77 -11.46 -9.90
CA ASN A 81 -18.71 -12.33 -10.62
C ASN A 81 -19.23 -11.66 -11.90
N LYS A 82 -19.16 -12.38 -13.02
CA LYS A 82 -19.54 -11.80 -14.33
C LYS A 82 -21.04 -11.60 -14.52
N LYS A 83 -21.89 -12.39 -13.82
CA LYS A 83 -23.35 -12.35 -13.94
C LYS A 83 -24.00 -11.33 -12.99
N ASN A 84 -23.56 -11.33 -11.73
CA ASN A 84 -24.10 -10.46 -10.68
C ASN A 84 -22.96 -9.74 -9.92
N PRO A 85 -22.16 -8.87 -10.61
CA PRO A 85 -20.89 -8.40 -10.07
C PRO A 85 -21.03 -7.66 -8.73
N LYS A 86 -21.93 -6.68 -8.64
CA LYS A 86 -22.14 -5.88 -7.43
C LYS A 86 -22.69 -6.73 -6.27
N LYS A 87 -23.75 -7.51 -6.53
CA LYS A 87 -24.42 -8.31 -5.50
C LYS A 87 -23.51 -9.36 -4.89
N GLU A 88 -22.78 -10.11 -5.72
CA GLU A 88 -21.90 -11.18 -5.22
C GLU A 88 -20.66 -10.60 -4.55
N LEU A 89 -20.15 -9.46 -5.00
CA LEU A 89 -19.01 -8.80 -4.36
C LEU A 89 -19.40 -8.27 -2.97
N ILE A 90 -20.55 -7.61 -2.82
CA ILE A 90 -21.07 -7.16 -1.51
C ILE A 90 -21.23 -8.35 -0.57
N LYS A 91 -21.88 -9.42 -1.00
CA LYS A 91 -22.01 -10.65 -0.16
C LYS A 91 -20.68 -11.23 0.27
N THR A 92 -19.70 -11.21 -0.64
CA THR A 92 -18.35 -11.68 -0.32
C THR A 92 -17.73 -10.83 0.77
N ILE A 93 -17.77 -9.51 0.62
CA ILE A 93 -17.20 -8.56 1.60
C ILE A 93 -17.90 -8.67 2.95
N GLU A 94 -19.24 -8.73 2.96
CA GLU A 94 -20.03 -8.92 4.20
C GLU A 94 -19.65 -10.22 4.90
N ALA A 95 -19.49 -11.31 4.17
CA ALA A 95 -19.12 -12.60 4.75
C ALA A 95 -17.69 -12.59 5.35
N LEU A 96 -16.73 -11.90 4.69
CA LEU A 96 -15.37 -11.73 5.18
C LEU A 96 -15.37 -10.88 6.48
N GLN A 97 -16.04 -9.72 6.47
CA GLN A 97 -16.14 -8.83 7.62
C GLN A 97 -16.83 -9.49 8.81
N ALA A 98 -17.90 -10.28 8.58
CA ALA A 98 -18.65 -10.96 9.64
C ALA A 98 -17.83 -12.01 10.40
N LYS A 99 -16.72 -12.48 9.83
CA LYS A 99 -15.82 -13.46 10.47
C LYS A 99 -14.68 -12.81 11.26
N SER A 100 -14.41 -11.53 11.03
CA SER A 100 -13.28 -10.88 11.64
C SER A 100 -13.60 -10.32 13.03
N LYS A 101 -12.63 -10.46 13.94
CA LYS A 101 -12.68 -9.85 15.30
C LYS A 101 -12.41 -8.33 15.26
N PHE A 102 -11.69 -7.86 14.23
CA PHE A 102 -11.36 -6.46 13.98
C PHE A 102 -11.83 -6.06 12.59
N PRO A 103 -12.18 -4.80 12.31
CA PRO A 103 -12.49 -4.38 10.95
C PRO A 103 -11.37 -4.80 9.99
N LEU A 104 -11.70 -5.52 8.90
CA LEU A 104 -10.72 -5.88 7.87
C LEU A 104 -10.49 -4.70 6.94
N PHE A 105 -9.23 -4.50 6.51
CA PHE A 105 -9.00 -3.77 5.29
C PHE A 105 -9.49 -4.61 4.10
N ILE A 106 -10.48 -4.12 3.40
CA ILE A 106 -10.92 -4.68 2.12
C ILE A 106 -10.32 -3.80 1.03
N SER A 107 -9.25 -4.29 0.40
CA SER A 107 -8.45 -3.49 -0.52
C SER A 107 -8.61 -3.92 -1.98
N ILE A 108 -8.35 -2.97 -2.88
CA ILE A 108 -8.41 -3.16 -4.33
C ILE A 108 -7.47 -2.16 -5.02
N ASP A 109 -6.90 -2.53 -6.19
CA ASP A 109 -6.23 -1.59 -7.08
C ASP A 109 -7.25 -0.96 -8.04
N GLU A 110 -7.76 0.18 -7.69
CA GLU A 110 -8.70 0.94 -8.53
C GLU A 110 -8.11 2.33 -8.83
N GLU A 111 -6.96 2.34 -9.54
CA GLU A 111 -6.27 3.58 -9.92
C GLU A 111 -7.02 4.34 -11.02
N GLY A 112 -7.75 3.60 -11.82
CA GLY A 112 -8.35 4.07 -13.07
C GLY A 112 -7.52 3.71 -14.31
N GLY A 113 -8.05 4.03 -15.50
CA GLY A 113 -7.38 3.72 -16.76
C GLY A 113 -7.12 2.22 -16.93
N ARG A 114 -5.83 1.83 -17.06
CA ARG A 114 -5.43 0.43 -17.28
C ARG A 114 -5.43 -0.39 -15.98
N VAL A 115 -5.13 0.22 -14.84
CA VAL A 115 -5.19 -0.42 -13.52
C VAL A 115 -6.57 -0.19 -12.91
N ASN A 116 -7.50 -1.01 -13.34
CA ASN A 116 -8.91 -0.97 -12.99
C ASN A 116 -9.43 -2.39 -12.87
N ARG A 117 -10.00 -2.76 -11.73
CA ARG A 117 -10.59 -4.09 -11.49
C ARG A 117 -12.10 -4.04 -11.75
N LEU A 118 -12.76 -2.93 -11.39
CA LEU A 118 -14.21 -2.70 -11.54
C LEU A 118 -14.53 -2.21 -12.95
N LYS A 119 -14.46 -3.12 -13.92
CA LYS A 119 -14.57 -2.77 -15.35
C LYS A 119 -15.98 -2.39 -15.76
N PRO A 120 -16.14 -1.43 -16.72
CA PRO A 120 -17.45 -1.02 -17.25
C PRO A 120 -18.29 -2.17 -17.82
N LYS A 121 -17.65 -3.18 -18.43
CA LYS A 121 -18.33 -4.39 -18.92
C LYS A 121 -19.05 -5.20 -17.83
N TYR A 122 -18.76 -4.95 -16.56
CA TYR A 122 -19.44 -5.52 -15.40
C TYR A 122 -20.45 -4.54 -14.76
N GLY A 123 -20.78 -3.44 -15.45
CA GLY A 123 -21.74 -2.43 -14.97
C GLY A 123 -21.19 -1.45 -13.95
N PHE A 124 -19.86 -1.28 -13.87
CA PHE A 124 -19.22 -0.24 -13.07
C PHE A 124 -18.96 1.03 -13.90
N PRO A 125 -18.78 2.20 -13.26
CA PRO A 125 -18.49 3.43 -13.97
C PRO A 125 -17.18 3.34 -14.77
N LYS A 126 -17.09 4.09 -15.87
CA LYS A 126 -15.84 4.24 -16.62
C LYS A 126 -14.90 5.15 -15.83
N THR A 127 -13.63 4.75 -15.71
CA THR A 127 -12.55 5.52 -15.11
C THR A 127 -11.60 6.06 -16.17
N VAL A 128 -10.76 7.03 -15.80
CA VAL A 128 -9.72 7.62 -16.66
C VAL A 128 -8.33 7.35 -16.07
N SER A 129 -7.27 7.46 -16.90
CA SER A 129 -5.90 7.26 -16.43
C SER A 129 -5.38 8.47 -15.65
N ALA A 130 -4.38 8.26 -14.81
CA ALA A 130 -3.66 9.33 -14.13
C ALA A 130 -3.02 10.30 -15.14
N GLN A 131 -2.44 9.78 -16.22
CA GLN A 131 -1.88 10.59 -17.30
C GLN A 131 -2.91 11.54 -17.91
N TYR A 132 -4.12 11.07 -18.23
CA TYR A 132 -5.19 11.92 -18.75
C TYR A 132 -5.52 13.08 -17.80
N LEU A 133 -5.61 12.80 -16.49
CA LEU A 133 -5.89 13.82 -15.49
C LEU A 133 -4.74 14.82 -15.34
N GLY A 134 -3.50 14.34 -15.38
CA GLY A 134 -2.32 15.18 -15.33
C GLY A 134 -2.16 16.07 -16.57
N GLU A 135 -2.45 15.56 -17.76
CA GLU A 135 -2.44 16.33 -19.03
C GLU A 135 -3.56 17.37 -19.07
N LEU A 136 -4.74 17.05 -18.53
CA LEU A 136 -5.84 18.00 -18.39
C LEU A 136 -5.51 19.12 -17.38
N ASP A 137 -4.68 18.82 -16.39
CA ASP A 137 -4.26 19.66 -15.26
C ASP A 137 -5.41 20.42 -14.57
N ASN A 138 -6.59 19.78 -14.50
CA ASN A 138 -7.77 20.30 -13.82
C ASN A 138 -8.06 19.48 -12.56
N ILE A 139 -7.89 20.11 -11.40
CA ILE A 139 -8.04 19.45 -10.09
C ILE A 139 -9.50 19.09 -9.77
N ASP A 140 -10.46 19.86 -10.26
CA ASP A 140 -11.90 19.58 -10.04
C ASP A 140 -12.30 18.33 -10.83
N SER A 141 -11.76 18.15 -12.05
CA SER A 141 -11.92 16.92 -12.81
C SER A 141 -11.30 15.72 -12.08
N THR A 142 -10.11 15.88 -11.49
CA THR A 142 -9.47 14.80 -10.71
C THR A 142 -10.32 14.45 -9.50
N TYR A 143 -10.79 15.44 -8.75
CA TYR A 143 -11.67 15.21 -7.62
C TYR A 143 -12.98 14.52 -8.04
N PHE A 144 -13.59 14.94 -9.15
CA PHE A 144 -14.81 14.33 -9.68
C PHE A 144 -14.64 12.83 -9.98
N TYR A 145 -13.64 12.45 -10.77
CA TYR A 145 -13.40 11.04 -11.11
C TYR A 145 -13.01 10.22 -9.88
N ALA A 146 -12.17 10.76 -9.00
CA ALA A 146 -11.81 10.11 -7.76
C ALA A 146 -13.01 9.92 -6.82
N SER A 147 -13.89 10.91 -6.70
CA SER A 147 -15.13 10.82 -5.90
C SER A 147 -16.10 9.78 -6.46
N GLN A 148 -16.19 9.64 -7.79
CA GLN A 148 -16.97 8.59 -8.43
C GLN A 148 -16.43 7.20 -8.08
N THR A 149 -15.10 7.02 -8.15
CA THR A 149 -14.43 5.79 -7.75
C THR A 149 -14.67 5.49 -6.28
N ALA A 150 -14.38 6.43 -5.38
CA ALA A 150 -14.55 6.26 -3.94
C ALA A 150 -16.00 5.93 -3.55
N SER A 151 -16.98 6.61 -4.18
CA SER A 151 -18.41 6.31 -3.97
C SER A 151 -18.78 4.90 -4.44
N THR A 152 -18.14 4.40 -5.49
CA THR A 152 -18.34 3.02 -5.95
C THR A 152 -17.76 2.03 -4.97
N LEU A 153 -16.54 2.27 -4.49
CA LEU A 153 -15.85 1.43 -3.49
C LEU A 153 -16.66 1.35 -2.18
N LYS A 154 -17.08 2.51 -1.64
CA LYS A 154 -17.88 2.58 -0.41
C LYS A 154 -19.19 1.77 -0.53
N LYS A 155 -19.91 1.90 -1.65
CA LYS A 155 -21.16 1.16 -1.89
C LYS A 155 -20.97 -0.35 -1.98
N LEU A 156 -19.76 -0.81 -2.28
CA LEU A 156 -19.41 -2.22 -2.33
C LEU A 156 -18.89 -2.75 -0.97
N GLY A 157 -18.62 -1.87 -0.01
CA GLY A 157 -17.99 -2.21 1.27
C GLY A 157 -16.44 -2.28 1.20
N ILE A 158 -15.83 -1.79 0.11
CA ILE A 158 -14.38 -1.67 -0.03
C ILE A 158 -13.95 -0.38 0.68
N ASN A 159 -13.03 -0.50 1.63
CA ASN A 159 -12.62 0.58 2.52
C ASN A 159 -11.16 1.04 2.33
N LEU A 160 -10.41 0.39 1.43
CA LEU A 160 -9.02 0.73 1.14
C LEU A 160 -8.76 0.65 -0.38
N ASN A 161 -8.36 1.77 -0.98
CA ASN A 161 -7.91 1.79 -2.36
C ASN A 161 -6.37 1.83 -2.41
N LEU A 162 -5.75 0.86 -3.10
CA LEU A 162 -4.31 0.84 -3.34
C LEU A 162 -3.96 1.84 -4.46
N ALA A 163 -4.32 3.09 -4.24
CA ALA A 163 -4.15 4.28 -5.08
C ALA A 163 -4.14 5.53 -4.19
N PRO A 164 -3.63 6.67 -4.66
CA PRO A 164 -3.11 6.95 -5.99
C PRO A 164 -1.67 6.46 -6.22
N ASN A 165 -1.34 6.19 -7.49
CA ASN A 165 0.04 6.13 -7.92
C ASN A 165 0.63 7.55 -7.88
N VAL A 166 1.79 7.73 -7.22
CA VAL A 166 2.50 9.00 -7.11
C VAL A 166 3.90 8.96 -7.73
N ASP A 167 4.17 7.92 -8.54
CA ASP A 167 5.42 7.81 -9.29
C ASP A 167 5.51 8.92 -10.34
N VAL A 168 6.61 9.67 -10.31
CA VAL A 168 6.89 10.76 -11.27
C VAL A 168 7.31 10.15 -12.61
N ASN A 169 6.72 10.57 -13.72
CA ASN A 169 6.98 10.03 -15.06
C ASN A 169 8.38 10.42 -15.59
N VAL A 170 9.44 9.93 -14.93
CA VAL A 170 10.83 10.16 -15.33
C VAL A 170 11.15 9.40 -16.62
N ASN A 171 10.66 8.16 -16.73
CA ASN A 171 10.78 7.35 -17.94
C ASN A 171 9.39 7.10 -18.55
N PRO A 172 8.99 7.83 -19.61
CA PRO A 172 7.70 7.61 -20.27
C PRO A 172 7.53 6.22 -20.88
N LYS A 173 8.63 5.48 -21.11
CA LYS A 173 8.62 4.10 -21.62
C LYS A 173 8.64 3.05 -20.52
N ASN A 174 8.63 3.47 -19.26
CA ASN A 174 8.56 2.55 -18.11
C ASN A 174 7.39 1.57 -18.30
N PRO A 175 7.65 0.25 -18.34
CA PRO A 175 6.63 -0.75 -18.68
C PRO A 175 5.49 -0.85 -17.67
N VAL A 176 5.72 -0.40 -16.43
CA VAL A 176 4.75 -0.53 -15.33
C VAL A 176 4.16 0.80 -14.87
N ILE A 177 4.72 1.95 -15.28
CA ILE A 177 4.24 3.29 -14.90
C ILE A 177 3.90 4.13 -16.14
N GLY A 178 4.90 4.75 -16.81
CA GLY A 178 4.69 5.67 -17.92
C GLY A 178 4.00 5.01 -19.11
N GLY A 179 4.51 3.88 -19.60
CA GLY A 179 3.99 3.14 -20.74
C GLY A 179 2.57 2.60 -20.57
N VAL A 180 2.06 2.57 -19.34
CA VAL A 180 0.68 2.16 -19.02
C VAL A 180 -0.16 3.29 -18.41
N GLN A 181 0.30 4.56 -18.52
CA GLN A 181 -0.45 5.77 -18.17
C GLN A 181 -0.82 5.91 -16.69
N ARG A 182 0.00 5.37 -15.79
CA ARG A 182 -0.26 5.40 -14.33
C ARG A 182 0.28 6.64 -13.63
N SER A 183 1.12 7.45 -14.26
CA SER A 183 1.66 8.69 -13.68
C SER A 183 0.89 9.91 -14.16
N TYR A 184 0.69 10.88 -13.27
CA TYR A 184 0.06 12.17 -13.60
C TYR A 184 0.98 13.06 -14.42
N SER A 185 2.30 13.09 -14.13
CA SER A 185 3.24 14.02 -14.79
C SER A 185 4.71 13.63 -14.56
N ALA A 186 5.60 14.22 -15.39
CA ALA A 186 7.03 14.27 -15.11
C ALA A 186 7.43 15.37 -14.10
N ASN A 187 6.47 16.21 -13.68
CA ASN A 187 6.64 17.22 -12.65
C ASN A 187 6.04 16.73 -11.33
N GLU A 188 6.87 16.64 -10.29
CA GLU A 188 6.51 16.13 -8.96
C GLU A 188 5.44 16.96 -8.25
N LEU A 189 5.36 18.27 -8.52
CA LEU A 189 4.33 19.15 -7.94
C LEU A 189 2.95 18.86 -8.53
N ILE A 190 2.89 18.59 -9.85
CA ILE A 190 1.65 18.19 -10.52
C ILE A 190 1.20 16.84 -9.99
N VAL A 191 2.13 15.87 -9.84
CA VAL A 191 1.82 14.56 -9.25
C VAL A 191 1.22 14.72 -7.85
N ALA A 192 1.88 15.48 -6.96
CA ALA A 192 1.39 15.71 -5.60
C ALA A 192 0.03 16.41 -5.58
N LYS A 193 -0.17 17.42 -6.45
CA LYS A 193 -1.40 18.20 -6.57
C LYS A 193 -2.59 17.29 -6.91
N HIS A 194 -2.47 16.44 -7.94
CA HIS A 194 -3.54 15.52 -8.35
C HIS A 194 -3.75 14.40 -7.35
N ALA A 195 -2.67 13.78 -6.87
CA ALA A 195 -2.76 12.73 -5.85
C ALA A 195 -3.45 13.22 -4.57
N GLY A 196 -3.17 14.46 -4.14
CA GLY A 196 -3.85 15.09 -3.01
C GLY A 196 -5.36 15.21 -3.20
N GLN A 197 -5.84 15.48 -4.42
CA GLN A 197 -7.29 15.49 -4.71
C GLN A 197 -7.89 14.10 -4.64
N VAL A 198 -7.16 13.07 -5.11
CA VAL A 198 -7.62 11.68 -4.98
C VAL A 198 -7.78 11.29 -3.51
N VAL A 199 -6.79 11.61 -2.67
CA VAL A 199 -6.86 11.34 -1.22
C VAL A 199 -8.08 12.02 -0.60
N LYS A 200 -8.27 13.33 -0.86
CA LYS A 200 -9.42 14.09 -0.34
C LYS A 200 -10.75 13.46 -0.76
N ALA A 201 -10.91 13.18 -2.06
CA ALA A 201 -12.15 12.63 -2.60
C ALA A 201 -12.51 11.25 -2.00
N HIS A 202 -11.49 10.44 -1.68
CA HIS A 202 -11.68 9.14 -1.03
C HIS A 202 -12.05 9.31 0.44
N ARG A 203 -11.34 10.18 1.17
CA ARG A 203 -11.66 10.50 2.59
C ARG A 203 -13.08 11.03 2.77
N ASP A 204 -13.56 11.87 1.84
CA ASP A 204 -14.94 12.37 1.85
C ASP A 204 -16.02 11.27 1.65
N LYS A 205 -15.60 10.05 1.37
CA LYS A 205 -16.44 8.85 1.23
C LYS A 205 -16.05 7.74 2.21
N ASP A 206 -15.25 8.04 3.24
CA ASP A 206 -14.73 7.07 4.21
C ASP A 206 -14.06 5.86 3.53
N VAL A 207 -13.23 6.12 2.53
CA VAL A 207 -12.36 5.16 1.87
C VAL A 207 -10.92 5.62 2.04
N LEU A 208 -10.06 4.76 2.56
CA LEU A 208 -8.64 5.04 2.72
C LEU A 208 -7.89 4.87 1.40
N THR A 209 -6.72 5.51 1.31
CA THR A 209 -5.86 5.51 0.14
C THR A 209 -4.42 5.13 0.49
N ILE A 210 -3.71 4.50 -0.45
CA ILE A 210 -2.30 4.14 -0.29
C ILE A 210 -1.50 4.77 -1.41
N LEU A 211 -0.54 5.66 -1.03
CA LEU A 211 0.42 6.23 -1.97
C LEU A 211 1.45 5.18 -2.39
N LYS A 212 1.76 5.06 -3.67
CA LYS A 212 2.68 4.05 -4.19
C LYS A 212 3.45 4.53 -5.43
N HIS A 213 4.66 4.00 -5.65
CA HIS A 213 5.43 2.95 -4.94
C HIS A 213 6.72 3.58 -4.38
N PHE A 214 6.78 3.79 -3.08
CA PHE A 214 7.92 4.46 -2.41
C PHE A 214 9.22 3.66 -2.61
N PRO A 215 10.36 4.31 -2.95
CA PRO A 215 10.67 5.74 -3.00
C PRO A 215 10.52 6.40 -4.39
N GLY A 216 9.70 5.85 -5.27
CA GLY A 216 9.48 6.31 -6.64
C GLY A 216 9.95 5.27 -7.66
N HIS A 217 9.00 4.78 -8.48
CA HIS A 217 9.20 3.72 -9.47
C HIS A 217 9.18 4.26 -10.92
N GLY A 218 9.04 5.59 -11.07
CA GLY A 218 8.81 6.21 -12.39
C GLY A 218 10.00 6.15 -13.34
N SER A 219 11.23 6.06 -12.82
CA SER A 219 12.47 5.95 -13.60
C SER A 219 12.82 4.53 -14.06
N SER A 220 12.11 3.50 -13.60
CA SER A 220 12.45 2.12 -13.91
C SER A 220 12.40 1.79 -15.40
N HIS A 221 13.31 0.94 -15.85
CA HIS A 221 13.38 0.35 -17.19
C HIS A 221 12.96 -1.12 -17.18
N ALA A 222 12.75 -1.71 -16.02
CA ALA A 222 12.40 -3.12 -15.81
C ALA A 222 11.08 -3.27 -15.05
N ASP A 223 10.43 -4.41 -15.23
CA ASP A 223 9.24 -4.81 -14.51
C ASP A 223 9.63 -5.66 -13.30
N THR A 224 9.32 -5.18 -12.09
CA THR A 224 9.60 -5.87 -10.82
C THR A 224 8.82 -7.17 -10.63
N HIS A 225 7.75 -7.40 -11.40
CA HIS A 225 7.07 -8.70 -11.45
C HIS A 225 7.95 -9.80 -12.06
N LEU A 226 8.89 -9.42 -12.93
CA LEU A 226 9.76 -10.36 -13.64
C LEU A 226 11.13 -10.54 -12.96
N GLY A 227 11.51 -9.66 -12.02
CA GLY A 227 12.80 -9.71 -11.33
C GLY A 227 13.19 -8.39 -10.68
N ILE A 228 14.46 -8.26 -10.32
CA ILE A 228 14.99 -7.04 -9.68
C ILE A 228 15.01 -5.89 -10.69
N ALA A 229 14.52 -4.73 -10.28
CA ALA A 229 14.66 -3.47 -11.00
C ALA A 229 15.62 -2.55 -10.22
N ASP A 230 16.84 -2.39 -10.74
CA ASP A 230 17.81 -1.42 -10.21
C ASP A 230 17.62 -0.08 -10.94
N VAL A 231 17.23 0.95 -10.20
CA VAL A 231 16.98 2.30 -10.73
C VAL A 231 18.11 3.28 -10.40
N THR A 232 19.21 2.82 -9.84
CA THR A 232 20.28 3.66 -9.30
C THR A 232 20.76 4.71 -10.30
N GLU A 233 20.95 4.35 -11.57
CA GLU A 233 21.48 5.27 -12.60
C GLU A 233 20.46 6.31 -13.08
N TYR A 234 19.15 5.97 -13.03
CA TYR A 234 18.10 6.77 -13.68
C TYR A 234 17.21 7.50 -12.70
N TRP A 235 17.20 7.06 -11.43
CA TRP A 235 16.37 7.62 -10.40
C TRP A 235 16.74 9.07 -10.08
N GLN A 236 15.72 9.91 -9.92
CA GLN A 236 15.88 11.33 -9.65
C GLN A 236 15.28 11.68 -8.28
N PHE A 237 15.93 12.56 -7.55
CA PHE A 237 15.50 13.02 -6.23
C PHE A 237 14.05 13.51 -6.20
N LYS A 238 13.57 14.11 -7.31
CA LYS A 238 12.17 14.56 -7.44
C LYS A 238 11.14 13.44 -7.27
N GLU A 239 11.51 12.16 -7.44
CA GLU A 239 10.60 11.03 -7.25
C GLU A 239 10.18 10.84 -5.78
N LEU A 240 10.99 11.31 -4.82
CA LEU A 240 10.63 11.37 -3.41
C LEU A 240 9.64 12.50 -3.07
N MET A 241 9.63 13.57 -3.87
CA MET A 241 8.99 14.82 -3.49
C MET A 241 7.46 14.73 -3.37
N PRO A 242 6.71 13.98 -4.20
CA PRO A 242 5.28 13.81 -4.01
C PRO A 242 4.92 13.26 -2.62
N TYR A 243 5.71 12.31 -2.11
CA TYR A 243 5.51 11.76 -0.76
C TYR A 243 5.73 12.83 0.30
N LYS A 244 6.84 13.57 0.20
CA LYS A 244 7.15 14.64 1.17
C LYS A 244 6.04 15.70 1.20
N TYR A 245 5.59 16.19 0.05
CA TYR A 245 4.53 17.20 -0.04
C TYR A 245 3.20 16.70 0.55
N LEU A 246 2.83 15.45 0.27
CA LEU A 246 1.59 14.86 0.78
C LEU A 246 1.66 14.56 2.28
N ILE A 247 2.82 14.13 2.81
CA ILE A 247 3.05 13.95 4.25
C ILE A 247 2.92 15.29 4.97
N ASP A 248 3.61 16.33 4.49
CA ASP A 248 3.58 17.67 5.10
C ASP A 248 2.17 18.29 5.06
N SER A 249 1.37 17.94 4.06
CA SER A 249 -0.01 18.39 3.93
C SER A 249 -1.01 17.53 4.71
N GLY A 250 -0.58 16.46 5.39
CA GLY A 250 -1.46 15.51 6.08
C GLY A 250 -2.36 14.69 5.15
N LEU A 251 -2.01 14.60 3.85
CA LEU A 251 -2.78 13.90 2.82
C LEU A 251 -2.20 12.51 2.52
N VAL A 252 -2.00 11.73 3.59
CA VAL A 252 -1.53 10.34 3.51
C VAL A 252 -2.31 9.48 4.50
N ASP A 253 -2.89 8.36 4.05
CA ASP A 253 -3.46 7.34 4.92
C ASP A 253 -2.48 6.19 5.11
N GLY A 254 -1.80 5.74 4.04
CA GLY A 254 -0.73 4.77 4.07
C GLY A 254 0.23 4.93 2.89
N ILE A 255 1.39 4.31 2.98
CA ILE A 255 2.42 4.32 1.93
C ILE A 255 2.84 2.88 1.63
N MET A 256 2.86 2.52 0.34
CA MET A 256 3.34 1.23 -0.12
C MET A 256 4.76 1.37 -0.68
N THR A 257 5.65 0.47 -0.25
CA THR A 257 7.04 0.39 -0.73
C THR A 257 7.13 -0.37 -2.04
N ALA A 258 8.11 -0.02 -2.87
CA ALA A 258 8.46 -0.73 -4.10
C ALA A 258 9.51 -1.82 -3.85
N HIS A 259 9.56 -2.82 -4.74
CA HIS A 259 10.64 -3.81 -4.78
C HIS A 259 11.76 -3.40 -5.74
N ILE A 260 12.15 -2.12 -5.70
CA ILE A 260 13.24 -1.57 -6.53
C ILE A 260 14.51 -1.36 -5.71
N ILE A 261 15.66 -1.52 -6.36
CA ILE A 261 16.97 -1.19 -5.79
C ILE A 261 17.33 0.25 -6.17
N ASN A 262 17.83 1.01 -5.20
CA ASN A 262 18.41 2.33 -5.42
C ASN A 262 19.67 2.49 -4.55
N GLY A 263 20.83 2.28 -5.15
CA GLY A 263 22.13 2.37 -4.47
C GLY A 263 22.50 3.78 -3.97
N HIS A 264 21.79 4.84 -4.41
CA HIS A 264 21.96 6.18 -3.85
C HIS A 264 21.25 6.36 -2.51
N LEU A 265 20.23 5.54 -2.24
CA LEU A 265 19.43 5.59 -1.01
C LEU A 265 19.82 4.48 -0.03
N ASP A 266 20.32 3.36 -0.54
CA ASP A 266 20.83 2.23 0.25
C ASP A 266 22.13 1.67 -0.37
N GLU A 267 23.25 1.88 0.32
CA GLU A 267 24.58 1.39 -0.11
C GLU A 267 24.66 -0.14 -0.18
N ASN A 268 23.82 -0.85 0.61
CA ASN A 268 23.70 -2.31 0.58
C ASN A 268 22.91 -2.83 -0.64
N LYS A 269 22.33 -1.92 -1.44
CA LYS A 269 21.53 -2.25 -2.62
C LYS A 269 20.39 -3.24 -2.33
N LEU A 270 19.72 -3.08 -1.19
CA LEU A 270 18.52 -3.82 -0.88
C LEU A 270 17.31 -3.21 -1.62
N PRO A 271 16.32 -4.02 -2.03
CA PRO A 271 15.03 -3.52 -2.46
C PRO A 271 14.42 -2.60 -1.40
N ALA A 272 13.75 -1.53 -1.80
CA ALA A 272 13.26 -0.52 -0.87
C ALA A 272 12.38 -1.10 0.26
N THR A 273 11.56 -2.11 -0.03
CA THR A 273 10.77 -2.84 0.97
C THR A 273 11.63 -3.51 2.05
N LEU A 274 12.84 -3.94 1.71
CA LEU A 274 13.75 -4.66 2.61
C LEU A 274 14.82 -3.75 3.24
N SER A 275 14.84 -2.46 2.91
CA SER A 275 15.89 -1.52 3.28
C SER A 275 15.55 -0.67 4.51
N PRO A 276 16.23 -0.86 5.65
CA PRO A 276 16.13 0.06 6.80
C PRO A 276 16.55 1.49 6.44
N SER A 277 17.50 1.66 5.52
CA SER A 277 17.93 2.98 5.04
C SER A 277 16.78 3.75 4.39
N ILE A 278 15.96 3.07 3.59
CA ILE A 278 14.85 3.69 2.88
C ILE A 278 13.63 3.84 3.78
N VAL A 279 13.19 2.77 4.45
CA VAL A 279 11.95 2.81 5.25
C VAL A 279 12.19 3.52 6.59
N SER A 280 13.14 3.02 7.40
CA SER A 280 13.34 3.57 8.76
C SER A 280 14.03 4.92 8.75
N ASN A 281 15.07 5.13 7.91
CA ASN A 281 15.81 6.39 7.97
C ASN A 281 15.15 7.48 7.12
N ILE A 282 14.85 7.22 5.83
CA ILE A 282 14.28 8.27 4.97
C ILE A 282 12.81 8.50 5.31
N LEU A 283 11.96 7.47 5.22
CA LEU A 283 10.53 7.67 5.38
C LEU A 283 10.13 8.00 6.82
N ARG A 284 10.61 7.20 7.81
CA ARG A 284 10.25 7.44 9.22
C ARG A 284 10.93 8.66 9.81
N LYS A 285 12.30 8.71 9.76
CA LYS A 285 13.05 9.75 10.49
C LYS A 285 13.11 11.06 9.71
N VAL A 286 13.48 11.05 8.41
CA VAL A 286 13.67 12.30 7.65
C VAL A 286 12.34 12.90 7.23
N PHE A 287 11.37 12.10 6.74
CA PHE A 287 10.05 12.59 6.37
C PHE A 287 9.08 12.67 7.55
N ASN A 288 9.48 12.16 8.73
CA ASN A 288 8.66 12.12 9.95
C ASN A 288 7.30 11.43 9.74
N TYR A 289 7.27 10.36 8.94
CA TYR A 289 6.05 9.62 8.66
C TYR A 289 5.79 8.55 9.71
N ASN A 290 4.70 8.69 10.47
CA ASN A 290 4.33 7.76 11.54
C ASN A 290 3.12 6.86 11.21
N GLY A 291 2.57 6.96 9.98
CA GLY A 291 1.47 6.11 9.52
C GLY A 291 1.89 4.70 9.11
N VAL A 292 0.94 3.92 8.62
CA VAL A 292 1.17 2.52 8.21
C VAL A 292 1.98 2.46 6.92
N VAL A 293 3.04 1.63 6.92
CA VAL A 293 3.81 1.27 5.74
C VAL A 293 3.41 -0.14 5.29
N PHE A 294 2.96 -0.23 4.05
CA PHE A 294 2.58 -1.47 3.37
C PHE A 294 3.74 -1.94 2.49
N SER A 295 3.96 -3.24 2.39
CA SER A 295 4.79 -3.78 1.30
C SER A 295 3.98 -3.81 0.00
N ASP A 296 4.65 -3.79 -1.16
CA ASP A 296 4.12 -4.43 -2.37
C ASP A 296 4.07 -5.95 -2.17
N ASP A 297 3.54 -6.70 -3.15
CA ASP A 297 3.35 -8.15 -3.01
C ASP A 297 4.67 -8.88 -2.74
N MET A 298 4.82 -9.43 -1.54
CA MET A 298 6.01 -10.15 -1.09
C MET A 298 6.30 -11.43 -1.89
N GLN A 299 5.35 -11.89 -2.72
CA GLN A 299 5.51 -13.05 -3.59
C GLN A 299 6.07 -12.67 -4.98
N MET A 300 6.26 -11.37 -5.27
CA MET A 300 6.92 -10.94 -6.52
C MET A 300 8.34 -11.48 -6.60
N HIS A 301 8.78 -11.82 -7.81
CA HIS A 301 10.07 -12.45 -8.06
C HIS A 301 11.26 -11.62 -7.58
N ALA A 302 11.13 -10.29 -7.53
CA ALA A 302 12.14 -9.41 -6.98
C ALA A 302 12.49 -9.72 -5.51
N ILE A 303 11.57 -10.29 -4.75
CA ILE A 303 11.77 -10.71 -3.36
C ILE A 303 11.93 -12.23 -3.27
N SER A 304 10.91 -12.98 -3.69
CA SER A 304 10.81 -14.43 -3.43
C SER A 304 11.96 -15.24 -4.02
N LYS A 305 12.47 -14.88 -5.21
CA LYS A 305 13.57 -15.60 -5.86
C LYS A 305 14.97 -15.20 -5.41
N HIS A 306 15.13 -13.97 -4.92
CA HIS A 306 16.47 -13.45 -4.58
C HIS A 306 16.81 -13.54 -3.10
N TYR A 307 15.82 -13.41 -2.23
CA TYR A 307 16.03 -13.38 -0.77
C TYR A 307 15.42 -14.60 -0.06
N GLY A 308 14.49 -15.30 -0.73
CA GLY A 308 13.69 -16.34 -0.11
C GLY A 308 12.51 -15.77 0.68
N PHE A 309 11.50 -16.61 0.90
CA PHE A 309 10.21 -16.15 1.43
C PHE A 309 10.29 -15.69 2.90
N GLU A 310 10.89 -16.51 3.78
CA GLU A 310 10.99 -16.22 5.22
C GLU A 310 11.95 -15.07 5.50
N GLU A 311 13.12 -15.06 4.84
CA GLU A 311 14.10 -14.00 4.98
C GLU A 311 13.54 -12.66 4.48
N GLY A 312 12.80 -12.66 3.36
CA GLY A 312 12.12 -11.46 2.85
C GLY A 312 11.14 -10.88 3.87
N ILE A 313 10.33 -11.73 4.53
CA ILE A 313 9.42 -11.32 5.60
C ILE A 313 10.19 -10.68 6.75
N LYS A 314 11.24 -11.36 7.24
CA LYS A 314 12.11 -10.87 8.32
C LYS A 314 12.69 -9.50 8.00
N MET A 315 13.31 -9.38 6.82
CA MET A 315 13.95 -8.14 6.39
C MET A 315 12.95 -6.99 6.25
N ALA A 316 11.76 -7.23 5.68
CA ALA A 316 10.72 -6.22 5.54
C ALA A 316 10.23 -5.69 6.91
N ILE A 317 9.97 -6.57 7.87
CA ILE A 317 9.57 -6.17 9.23
C ILE A 317 10.69 -5.38 9.92
N ARG A 318 11.95 -5.82 9.80
CA ARG A 318 13.12 -5.13 10.34
C ARG A 318 13.37 -3.77 9.66
N ALA A 319 13.04 -3.65 8.37
CA ALA A 319 13.13 -2.38 7.65
C ALA A 319 12.13 -1.34 8.16
N GLY A 320 11.02 -1.75 8.77
CA GLY A 320 9.99 -0.86 9.31
C GLY A 320 8.65 -0.94 8.58
N VAL A 321 8.43 -1.96 7.74
CA VAL A 321 7.14 -2.26 7.10
C VAL A 321 6.18 -2.79 8.17
N ASP A 322 4.94 -2.31 8.16
CA ASP A 322 3.92 -2.65 9.14
C ASP A 322 2.93 -3.70 8.63
N MET A 323 2.54 -3.63 7.35
CA MET A 323 1.64 -4.60 6.72
C MET A 323 2.30 -5.25 5.51
N LEU A 324 2.27 -6.57 5.50
CA LEU A 324 2.86 -7.39 4.45
C LEU A 324 1.74 -7.90 3.53
N MET A 325 1.87 -7.66 2.22
CA MET A 325 0.91 -8.11 1.22
C MET A 325 1.35 -9.42 0.59
N PHE A 326 0.41 -10.35 0.46
CA PHE A 326 0.56 -11.65 -0.21
C PHE A 326 -0.63 -11.86 -1.14
N ALA A 327 -0.50 -11.45 -2.38
CA ALA A 327 -1.59 -11.47 -3.36
C ALA A 327 -2.10 -12.88 -3.68
N ASN A 328 -1.27 -13.91 -3.48
CA ASN A 328 -1.54 -15.30 -3.83
C ASN A 328 -2.03 -15.47 -5.29
N THR A 329 -1.45 -14.65 -6.18
CA THR A 329 -1.66 -14.73 -7.63
C THR A 329 -0.62 -15.62 -8.33
N VAL A 330 0.36 -16.09 -7.57
CA VAL A 330 1.37 -17.07 -8.00
C VAL A 330 0.77 -18.47 -8.12
N GLU A 331 1.49 -19.38 -8.79
CA GLU A 331 1.09 -20.78 -8.90
C GLU A 331 1.62 -21.60 -7.72
N GLU A 332 1.06 -22.83 -7.54
CA GLU A 332 1.64 -23.78 -6.60
C GLU A 332 3.06 -24.18 -7.07
N PRO A 333 4.03 -24.42 -6.17
CA PRO A 333 3.91 -24.45 -4.70
C PRO A 333 4.20 -23.11 -4.01
N GLU A 334 4.18 -21.98 -4.70
CA GLU A 334 4.56 -20.67 -4.16
C GLU A 334 3.43 -20.00 -3.36
N LYS A 335 2.19 -20.45 -3.47
CA LYS A 335 1.07 -19.98 -2.66
C LYS A 335 1.31 -20.25 -1.16
N ARG A 336 0.89 -19.31 -0.33
CA ARG A 336 0.98 -19.41 1.14
C ARG A 336 -0.35 -19.06 1.78
N THR A 337 -0.78 -19.89 2.73
CA THR A 337 -1.95 -19.55 3.56
C THR A 337 -1.57 -18.47 4.58
N PRO A 338 -2.53 -17.64 5.05
CA PRO A 338 -2.30 -16.72 6.17
C PRO A 338 -1.71 -17.40 7.40
N THR A 339 -2.16 -18.61 7.76
CA THR A 339 -1.57 -19.39 8.86
C THR A 339 -0.10 -19.72 8.64
N GLN A 340 0.32 -20.08 7.42
CA GLN A 340 1.74 -20.33 7.14
C GLN A 340 2.57 -19.05 7.32
N ILE A 341 2.08 -17.92 6.82
CA ILE A 341 2.75 -16.61 6.97
C ILE A 341 2.80 -16.20 8.44
N HIS A 342 1.68 -16.32 9.15
CA HIS A 342 1.58 -16.04 10.57
C HIS A 342 2.59 -16.84 11.39
N ASN A 343 2.69 -18.17 11.14
CA ASN A 343 3.62 -19.04 11.84
C ASN A 343 5.08 -18.66 11.58
N ILE A 344 5.42 -18.23 10.36
CA ILE A 344 6.77 -17.72 10.05
C ILE A 344 7.07 -16.50 10.93
N ILE A 345 6.17 -15.52 10.99
CA ILE A 345 6.39 -14.31 11.81
C ILE A 345 6.48 -14.67 13.29
N MET A 346 5.62 -15.56 13.80
CA MET A 346 5.67 -16.01 15.18
C MET A 346 6.97 -16.74 15.50
N ASN A 347 7.48 -17.57 14.59
CA ASN A 347 8.77 -18.24 14.77
C ASN A 347 9.93 -17.23 14.85
N LEU A 348 9.92 -16.18 14.01
CA LEU A 348 10.90 -15.10 14.06
C LEU A 348 10.84 -14.31 15.38
N VAL A 349 9.66 -14.17 15.97
CA VAL A 349 9.50 -13.54 17.29
C VAL A 349 9.99 -14.47 18.40
N ASN A 350 9.61 -15.73 18.36
CA ASN A 350 9.99 -16.72 19.37
C ASN A 350 11.49 -17.00 19.39
N SER A 351 12.19 -16.89 18.23
CA SER A 351 13.63 -17.00 18.13
C SER A 351 14.37 -15.72 18.53
N GLY A 352 13.67 -14.61 18.80
CA GLY A 352 14.26 -13.32 19.12
C GLY A 352 14.80 -12.55 17.91
N GLU A 353 14.55 -13.01 16.68
CA GLU A 353 14.96 -12.32 15.46
C GLU A 353 14.11 -11.07 15.19
N ILE A 354 12.87 -11.03 15.65
CA ILE A 354 12.00 -9.86 15.68
C ILE A 354 11.51 -9.67 17.10
N SER A 355 11.61 -8.44 17.64
CA SER A 355 11.13 -8.19 18.99
C SER A 355 9.59 -8.08 19.05
N PRO A 356 8.97 -8.49 20.18
CA PRO A 356 7.54 -8.26 20.40
C PRO A 356 7.13 -6.79 20.30
N GLU A 357 8.01 -5.87 20.71
CA GLU A 357 7.79 -4.42 20.65
C GLU A 357 7.66 -3.96 19.20
N ARG A 358 8.46 -4.51 18.27
CA ARG A 358 8.36 -4.20 16.85
C ARG A 358 7.03 -4.63 16.25
N ILE A 359 6.51 -5.78 16.68
CA ILE A 359 5.16 -6.26 16.29
C ILE A 359 4.09 -5.30 16.85
N LYS A 360 4.22 -4.93 18.13
CA LYS A 360 3.29 -4.00 18.78
C LYS A 360 3.28 -2.63 18.10
N GLU A 361 4.42 -2.08 17.71
CA GLU A 361 4.49 -0.83 16.96
C GLU A 361 3.71 -0.89 15.64
N SER A 362 3.81 -1.99 14.89
CA SER A 362 3.03 -2.18 13.68
C SER A 362 1.54 -2.29 13.99
N TYR A 363 1.18 -3.10 14.97
CA TYR A 363 -0.20 -3.26 15.41
C TYR A 363 -0.83 -1.92 15.80
N ASP A 364 -0.16 -1.11 16.61
CA ASP A 364 -0.68 0.18 17.07
C ASP A 364 -0.96 1.11 15.86
N ARG A 365 -0.04 1.22 14.90
CA ARG A 365 -0.24 2.01 13.66
C ARG A 365 -1.43 1.50 12.85
N ILE A 366 -1.52 0.18 12.69
CA ILE A 366 -2.59 -0.47 11.95
C ILE A 366 -3.94 -0.19 12.62
N MET A 367 -4.03 -0.31 13.94
CA MET A 367 -5.28 -0.08 14.67
C MET A 367 -5.71 1.38 14.64
N ILE A 368 -4.77 2.33 14.71
CA ILE A 368 -5.07 3.75 14.51
C ILE A 368 -5.65 4.00 13.11
N LEU A 369 -5.09 3.36 12.07
CA LEU A 369 -5.62 3.49 10.72
C LEU A 369 -7.01 2.86 10.58
N LYS A 370 -7.23 1.70 11.21
CA LYS A 370 -8.53 0.98 11.21
C LYS A 370 -9.66 1.74 11.90
N GLN A 371 -9.36 2.68 12.79
CA GLN A 371 -10.40 3.55 13.39
C GLN A 371 -11.07 4.50 12.39
N LYS A 372 -10.51 4.63 11.19
CA LYS A 372 -11.04 5.52 10.14
C LYS A 372 -11.95 4.82 9.12
N ILE A 373 -12.27 3.52 9.28
CA ILE A 373 -13.10 2.72 8.36
C ILE A 373 -14.38 2.20 9.02
#